data_c395d6e1c5ba0d69a24b0dfa8243ed4e
#
_entry.id   c395d6e1c5ba0d69a24b0dfa8243ed4e
#
_cell.length_a   1.000
_cell.length_b   1.000
_cell.length_c   1.000
_cell.angle_alpha   90.00
_cell.angle_beta   90.00
_cell.angle_gamma   90.00
#
_symmetry.space_group_name_H-M   'P 1'
#
loop_
_entity.id
_entity.type
_entity.pdbx_description
1 polymer ?
#
loop_
_entity_poly.entity_id
_entity_poly.type
_entity_poly.pdbx_seq_one_letter_code
_entity_poly.pdbx_strand_id
1 'polypeptide(L)'
;MKRAIVVLLGMAGLLYPASALAHSHGAVFTLSNASSGNSVIAFQREADGHLGRRHTFATGGRGTGAGLGSQGALTLSPDGRRLYAVNAGSDTLSVFRVSGARLHRLQVVRSGGDLPISVTVGAGRVYVLNAGTRPSVVGFRVTGAGLTRISGAWRHLTAADKDPAEVALHPSGNVLVVTNKTSSTIDTLRVGKRGALARAVSHPSVGGTPFGFAFAQSGALVVSDASIPPSSGATSYSVSGSGALTATSAAVENHQQAACWVAVTPSARVAFTANTGSGTVSAYRIEHGGISLLDGAAGDTGAGSKPADEAITPRGDVLYVLLGGLGRLKAFRIGTSGALHHAGSVGSLPAGGSGLAVR
;
A
#
# COMPACT_ATOMS: atom_id res chain seq x y z
N MET A 1 4.22 82.40 -34.09
CA MET A 1 3.21 81.48 -33.50
C MET A 1 3.64 80.08 -33.83
N LYS A 2 4.28 79.39 -32.89
CA LYS A 2 4.77 77.94 -33.08
C LYS A 2 3.78 77.04 -32.32
N ARG A 3 3.08 76.16 -33.03
CA ARG A 3 2.17 75.16 -32.44
C ARG A 3 2.98 73.98 -32.07
N ALA A 4 2.97 73.59 -30.80
CA ALA A 4 3.52 72.35 -30.29
C ALA A 4 2.46 71.24 -30.43
N ILE A 5 2.88 70.13 -31.08
CA ILE A 5 2.10 68.89 -31.19
C ILE A 5 2.52 67.99 -30.01
N VAL A 6 1.60 67.68 -29.13
CA VAL A 6 1.79 66.66 -28.04
C VAL A 6 1.37 65.34 -28.63
N VAL A 7 2.32 64.38 -28.71
CA VAL A 7 2.03 62.99 -29.06
C VAL A 7 1.81 62.22 -27.75
N LEU A 8 0.61 61.73 -27.53
CA LEU A 8 0.30 60.77 -26.44
C LEU A 8 0.68 59.36 -26.93
N LEU A 9 1.74 58.76 -26.38
CA LEU A 9 2.01 57.31 -26.50
C LEU A 9 1.09 56.57 -25.53
N GLY A 10 0.09 55.87 -26.07
CA GLY A 10 -0.70 54.89 -25.32
C GLY A 10 0.14 53.60 -25.06
N MET A 11 0.48 53.34 -23.81
CA MET A 11 1.00 52.04 -23.38
C MET A 11 -0.16 51.03 -23.36
N ALA A 12 -0.22 50.12 -24.36
CA ALA A 12 -1.03 48.93 -24.33
C ALA A 12 -0.36 47.90 -23.41
N GLY A 13 -0.86 47.79 -22.19
CA GLY A 13 -0.47 46.73 -21.24
C GLY A 13 -0.91 45.37 -21.78
N LEU A 14 0.02 44.55 -22.22
CA LEU A 14 -0.19 43.14 -22.49
C LEU A 14 -0.48 42.41 -21.16
N LEU A 15 -1.75 42.16 -20.89
CA LEU A 15 -2.19 41.23 -19.85
C LEU A 15 -1.81 39.82 -20.33
N TYR A 16 -0.66 39.30 -19.87
CA TYR A 16 -0.35 37.89 -19.96
C TYR A 16 -1.34 37.16 -19.06
N PRO A 17 -2.10 36.16 -19.56
CA PRO A 17 -2.89 35.33 -18.69
C PRO A 17 -1.91 34.61 -17.77
N ALA A 18 -2.03 34.80 -16.46
CA ALA A 18 -1.32 34.00 -15.47
C ALA A 18 -1.67 32.55 -15.77
N SER A 19 -0.72 31.81 -16.31
CA SER A 19 -0.82 30.36 -16.47
C SER A 19 -1.09 29.82 -15.07
N ALA A 20 -2.33 29.41 -14.78
CA ALA A 20 -2.65 28.67 -13.60
C ALA A 20 -1.73 27.46 -13.60
N LEU A 21 -0.69 27.49 -12.75
CA LEU A 21 0.13 26.33 -12.46
C LEU A 21 -0.85 25.22 -12.12
N ALA A 22 -1.01 24.26 -13.04
CA ALA A 22 -1.81 23.09 -12.81
C ALA A 22 -1.20 22.41 -11.58
N HIS A 23 -1.81 22.63 -10.42
CA HIS A 23 -1.45 21.95 -9.20
C HIS A 23 -1.58 20.47 -9.54
N SER A 24 -0.48 19.75 -9.54
CA SER A 24 -0.50 18.31 -9.79
C SER A 24 -1.26 17.65 -8.65
N HIS A 25 -2.57 17.54 -8.85
CA HIS A 25 -3.43 16.85 -7.91
C HIS A 25 -2.93 15.42 -7.80
N GLY A 26 -2.69 14.95 -6.58
CA GLY A 26 -2.39 13.56 -6.30
C GLY A 26 -3.61 12.67 -6.58
N ALA A 27 -3.50 11.42 -6.28
CA ALA A 27 -4.61 10.48 -6.39
C ALA A 27 -4.56 9.43 -5.29
N VAL A 28 -5.73 8.93 -4.90
CA VAL A 28 -5.91 7.76 -4.04
C VAL A 28 -6.65 6.70 -4.83
N PHE A 29 -6.16 5.47 -4.78
CA PHE A 29 -6.69 4.33 -5.51
C PHE A 29 -7.07 3.20 -4.55
N THR A 30 -8.21 2.55 -4.78
CA THR A 30 -8.63 1.34 -4.08
C THR A 30 -9.32 0.38 -5.05
N LEU A 31 -9.44 -0.90 -4.71
CA LEU A 31 -10.16 -1.89 -5.50
C LEU A 31 -11.59 -2.06 -5.01
N SER A 32 -12.53 -2.27 -5.94
CA SER A 32 -13.88 -2.70 -5.61
C SER A 32 -13.91 -4.15 -5.11
N ASN A 33 -12.99 -4.95 -5.59
CA ASN A 33 -12.93 -6.40 -5.41
C ASN A 33 -14.27 -7.13 -5.73
N ALA A 34 -15.07 -6.55 -6.63
CA ALA A 34 -16.38 -7.08 -6.99
C ALA A 34 -16.26 -8.39 -7.80
N SER A 35 -17.05 -9.39 -7.47
CA SER A 35 -17.05 -10.70 -8.14
C SER A 35 -17.64 -10.66 -9.55
N SER A 36 -18.54 -9.73 -9.83
CA SER A 36 -19.11 -9.52 -11.18
C SER A 36 -18.14 -8.83 -12.13
N GLY A 37 -17.13 -8.11 -11.62
CA GLY A 37 -16.13 -7.37 -12.38
C GLY A 37 -15.37 -6.43 -11.49
N ASN A 38 -14.06 -6.70 -11.29
CA ASN A 38 -13.22 -5.86 -10.43
C ASN A 38 -12.90 -4.52 -11.09
N SER A 39 -12.75 -3.48 -10.28
CA SER A 39 -12.46 -2.13 -10.75
C SER A 39 -11.50 -1.42 -9.78
N VAL A 40 -10.66 -0.55 -10.33
CA VAL A 40 -9.95 0.46 -9.54
C VAL A 40 -10.84 1.68 -9.42
N ILE A 41 -11.09 2.10 -8.19
CA ILE A 41 -11.74 3.35 -7.84
C ILE A 41 -10.65 4.36 -7.53
N ALA A 42 -10.61 5.46 -8.26
CA ALA A 42 -9.62 6.52 -8.15
C ALA A 42 -10.29 7.81 -7.70
N PHE A 43 -9.71 8.47 -6.72
CA PHE A 43 -10.11 9.80 -6.26
C PHE A 43 -9.01 10.80 -6.58
N GLN A 44 -9.40 11.98 -7.08
CA GLN A 44 -8.51 13.11 -7.14
C GLN A 44 -8.22 13.59 -5.71
N ARG A 45 -6.93 13.75 -5.39
CA ARG A 45 -6.50 14.23 -4.07
C ARG A 45 -6.11 15.71 -4.17
N GLU A 46 -6.74 16.53 -3.35
CA GLU A 46 -6.42 17.95 -3.20
C GLU A 46 -5.17 18.12 -2.31
N ALA A 47 -4.59 19.32 -2.32
CA ALA A 47 -3.36 19.61 -1.58
C ALA A 47 -3.54 19.51 -0.05
N ASP A 48 -4.74 19.76 0.44
CA ASP A 48 -5.10 19.68 1.86
C ASP A 48 -5.46 18.25 2.35
N GLY A 49 -5.41 17.27 1.44
CA GLY A 49 -5.74 15.87 1.71
C GLY A 49 -7.19 15.49 1.44
N HIS A 50 -8.08 16.45 1.10
CA HIS A 50 -9.43 16.11 0.71
C HIS A 50 -9.46 15.28 -0.58
N LEU A 51 -10.48 14.41 -0.69
CA LEU A 51 -10.71 13.59 -1.86
C LEU A 51 -11.89 14.17 -2.66
N GLY A 52 -11.58 14.60 -3.88
CA GLY A 52 -12.53 15.18 -4.81
C GLY A 52 -13.11 14.16 -5.81
N ARG A 53 -13.03 14.49 -7.09
CA ARG A 53 -13.67 13.72 -8.17
C ARG A 53 -13.29 12.23 -8.14
N ARG A 54 -14.31 11.37 -8.17
CA ARG A 54 -14.20 9.93 -8.27
C ARG A 54 -14.25 9.47 -9.73
N HIS A 55 -13.41 8.47 -10.06
CA HIS A 55 -13.41 7.74 -11.32
C HIS A 55 -13.38 6.23 -11.03
N THR A 56 -13.92 5.43 -11.96
CA THR A 56 -13.89 3.98 -11.84
C THR A 56 -13.35 3.40 -13.15
N PHE A 57 -12.41 2.46 -13.04
CA PHE A 57 -11.74 1.83 -14.18
C PHE A 57 -11.79 0.32 -14.04
N ALA A 58 -12.44 -0.36 -15.00
CA ALA A 58 -12.51 -1.81 -15.01
C ALA A 58 -11.10 -2.42 -15.09
N THR A 59 -10.79 -3.36 -14.20
CA THR A 59 -9.51 -4.08 -14.24
C THR A 59 -9.45 -5.10 -15.40
N GLY A 60 -10.59 -5.61 -15.86
CA GLY A 60 -10.68 -6.69 -16.84
C GLY A 60 -10.57 -8.08 -16.22
N GLY A 61 -10.56 -8.15 -14.89
CA GLY A 61 -10.69 -9.39 -14.13
C GLY A 61 -11.84 -9.31 -13.13
N ARG A 62 -11.91 -10.30 -12.23
CA ARG A 62 -12.93 -10.39 -11.18
C ARG A 62 -12.28 -10.39 -9.81
N GLY A 63 -12.95 -9.79 -8.83
CA GLY A 63 -12.66 -9.94 -7.43
C GLY A 63 -13.38 -11.13 -6.81
N THR A 64 -13.30 -11.25 -5.48
CA THR A 64 -13.99 -12.29 -4.72
C THR A 64 -15.36 -11.85 -4.20
N GLY A 65 -15.63 -10.54 -4.19
CA GLY A 65 -16.83 -9.96 -3.58
C GLY A 65 -16.72 -9.74 -2.07
N ALA A 66 -15.61 -10.15 -1.44
CA ALA A 66 -15.36 -10.02 0.00
C ALA A 66 -13.95 -9.44 0.23
N GLY A 67 -13.68 -8.92 1.43
CA GLY A 67 -12.33 -8.46 1.80
C GLY A 67 -11.28 -9.55 1.64
N LEU A 68 -10.10 -9.21 1.12
CA LEU A 68 -9.04 -10.19 0.85
C LEU A 68 -8.26 -10.59 2.10
N GLY A 69 -8.39 -9.85 3.21
CA GLY A 69 -7.60 -10.11 4.41
C GLY A 69 -6.10 -10.06 4.14
N SER A 70 -5.67 -9.09 3.32
CA SER A 70 -4.28 -8.92 2.87
C SER A 70 -3.93 -7.45 2.68
N GLN A 71 -2.66 -7.12 2.73
CA GLN A 71 -2.11 -5.83 2.36
C GLN A 71 -1.46 -5.90 0.97
N GLY A 72 -1.46 -4.78 0.25
CA GLY A 72 -0.81 -4.68 -1.05
C GLY A 72 -1.60 -5.32 -2.21
N ALA A 73 -2.94 -5.44 -2.12
CA ALA A 73 -3.77 -5.88 -3.25
C ALA A 73 -3.71 -4.92 -4.44
N LEU A 74 -3.28 -3.69 -4.19
CA LEU A 74 -3.09 -2.62 -5.15
C LEU A 74 -1.79 -1.86 -4.85
N THR A 75 -0.89 -1.72 -5.82
CA THR A 75 0.43 -1.10 -5.59
C THR A 75 0.84 -0.21 -6.75
N LEU A 76 1.35 0.99 -6.44
CA LEU A 76 1.98 1.89 -7.41
C LEU A 76 3.45 1.52 -7.63
N SER A 77 3.95 1.72 -8.87
CA SER A 77 5.38 1.73 -9.12
C SER A 77 6.06 2.87 -8.35
N PRO A 78 7.36 2.75 -7.99
CA PRO A 78 8.08 3.79 -7.25
C PRO A 78 8.05 5.18 -7.92
N ASP A 79 7.98 5.23 -9.26
CA ASP A 79 7.83 6.47 -10.03
C ASP A 79 6.37 6.97 -10.12
N GLY A 80 5.40 6.25 -9.55
CA GLY A 80 3.98 6.57 -9.58
C GLY A 80 3.31 6.49 -10.95
N ARG A 81 4.01 5.97 -12.00
CA ARG A 81 3.51 5.95 -13.39
C ARG A 81 2.72 4.69 -13.74
N ARG A 82 2.83 3.65 -12.94
CA ARG A 82 2.09 2.40 -13.11
C ARG A 82 1.38 1.99 -11.83
N LEU A 83 0.22 1.36 -11.99
CA LEU A 83 -0.55 0.76 -10.94
C LEU A 83 -0.76 -0.71 -11.26
N TYR A 84 -0.56 -1.57 -10.29
CA TYR A 84 -0.75 -3.01 -10.37
C TYR A 84 -1.89 -3.40 -9.43
N ALA A 85 -2.84 -4.19 -9.94
CA ALA A 85 -4.05 -4.54 -9.23
C ALA A 85 -4.33 -6.03 -9.34
N VAL A 86 -4.49 -6.73 -8.22
CA VAL A 86 -4.87 -8.14 -8.21
C VAL A 86 -6.35 -8.31 -8.56
N ASN A 87 -6.68 -9.41 -9.23
CA ASN A 87 -8.04 -9.86 -9.48
C ASN A 87 -8.18 -11.28 -8.93
N ALA A 88 -8.45 -11.35 -7.64
CA ALA A 88 -8.38 -12.58 -6.86
C ALA A 88 -9.40 -13.63 -7.32
N GLY A 89 -10.57 -13.22 -7.84
CA GLY A 89 -11.61 -14.13 -8.33
C GLY A 89 -11.42 -14.62 -9.79
N SER A 90 -10.35 -14.17 -10.47
CA SER A 90 -10.02 -14.61 -11.84
C SER A 90 -8.55 -14.92 -12.06
N ASP A 91 -7.75 -15.00 -10.98
CA ASP A 91 -6.33 -15.38 -10.97
C ASP A 91 -5.47 -14.54 -11.91
N THR A 92 -5.75 -13.24 -11.98
CA THR A 92 -5.06 -12.31 -12.88
C THR A 92 -4.53 -11.09 -12.14
N LEU A 93 -3.59 -10.40 -12.78
CA LEU A 93 -3.05 -9.11 -12.40
C LEU A 93 -3.30 -8.12 -13.53
N SER A 94 -3.79 -6.94 -13.20
CA SER A 94 -3.99 -5.85 -14.15
C SER A 94 -2.94 -4.78 -13.99
N VAL A 95 -2.45 -4.27 -15.11
CA VAL A 95 -1.45 -3.20 -15.19
C VAL A 95 -2.08 -1.97 -15.82
N PHE A 96 -1.91 -0.83 -15.16
CA PHE A 96 -2.39 0.45 -15.65
C PHE A 96 -1.26 1.45 -15.79
N ARG A 97 -1.36 2.32 -16.79
CA ARG A 97 -0.65 3.61 -16.82
C ARG A 97 -1.44 4.61 -16.00
N VAL A 98 -0.73 5.39 -15.18
CA VAL A 98 -1.31 6.40 -14.29
C VAL A 98 -1.02 7.80 -14.79
N SER A 99 -2.03 8.66 -14.84
CA SER A 99 -1.93 10.10 -15.12
C SER A 99 -2.86 10.87 -14.18
N GLY A 100 -2.34 11.39 -13.05
CA GLY A 100 -3.17 11.90 -11.96
C GLY A 100 -4.10 10.83 -11.43
N ALA A 101 -5.41 11.11 -11.36
CA ALA A 101 -6.45 10.14 -11.01
C ALA A 101 -7.01 9.36 -12.22
N ARG A 102 -6.41 9.48 -13.40
CA ARG A 102 -6.81 8.76 -14.61
C ARG A 102 -5.96 7.53 -14.83
N LEU A 103 -6.60 6.44 -15.20
CA LEU A 103 -5.96 5.16 -15.47
C LEU A 103 -6.23 4.71 -16.91
N HIS A 104 -5.21 4.16 -17.55
CA HIS A 104 -5.32 3.46 -18.82
C HIS A 104 -4.79 2.04 -18.65
N ARG A 105 -5.66 1.04 -18.82
CA ARG A 105 -5.28 -0.36 -18.69
C ARG A 105 -4.36 -0.78 -19.85
N LEU A 106 -3.16 -1.26 -19.48
CA LEU A 106 -2.15 -1.72 -20.44
C LEU A 106 -2.26 -3.22 -20.69
N GLN A 107 -2.51 -4.00 -19.62
CA GLN A 107 -2.48 -5.45 -19.71
C GLN A 107 -3.33 -6.07 -18.59
N VAL A 108 -3.86 -7.27 -18.87
CA VAL A 108 -4.30 -8.24 -17.89
C VAL A 108 -3.50 -9.52 -18.13
N VAL A 109 -2.84 -10.03 -17.10
CA VAL A 109 -1.97 -11.22 -17.19
C VAL A 109 -2.34 -12.20 -16.08
N ARG A 110 -2.22 -13.52 -16.33
CA ARG A 110 -2.40 -14.53 -15.28
C ARG A 110 -1.37 -14.33 -14.18
N SER A 111 -1.79 -14.40 -12.91
CA SER A 111 -0.91 -14.26 -11.74
C SER A 111 0.11 -15.39 -11.63
N GLY A 112 -0.16 -16.54 -12.24
CA GLY A 112 0.67 -17.73 -12.21
C GLY A 112 0.44 -18.66 -11.02
N GLY A 113 -0.60 -18.40 -10.27
CA GLY A 113 -1.18 -19.21 -9.18
C GLY A 113 -2.65 -18.82 -8.99
N ASP A 114 -3.27 -19.32 -7.94
CA ASP A 114 -4.67 -19.11 -7.63
C ASP A 114 -4.82 -18.08 -6.51
N LEU A 115 -5.89 -17.27 -6.56
CA LEU A 115 -6.24 -16.29 -5.55
C LEU A 115 -5.09 -15.28 -5.27
N PRO A 116 -4.69 -14.44 -6.25
CA PRO A 116 -3.70 -13.39 -6.00
C PRO A 116 -4.27 -12.35 -5.04
N ILE A 117 -3.55 -12.08 -3.94
CA ILE A 117 -4.01 -11.20 -2.86
C ILE A 117 -3.09 -10.01 -2.60
N SER A 118 -1.82 -10.09 -2.99
CA SER A 118 -0.84 -9.04 -2.73
C SER A 118 0.15 -8.95 -3.89
N VAL A 119 0.61 -7.74 -4.18
CA VAL A 119 1.57 -7.45 -5.25
C VAL A 119 2.58 -6.41 -4.80
N THR A 120 3.86 -6.67 -5.06
CA THR A 120 4.95 -5.72 -4.80
C THR A 120 5.70 -5.40 -6.08
N VAL A 121 6.26 -4.20 -6.16
CA VAL A 121 7.03 -3.74 -7.33
C VAL A 121 8.30 -2.99 -6.91
N GLY A 122 9.42 -3.33 -7.51
CA GLY A 122 10.70 -2.67 -7.29
C GLY A 122 11.78 -3.21 -8.23
N ALA A 123 12.84 -2.43 -8.44
CA ALA A 123 13.96 -2.83 -9.28
C ALA A 123 13.55 -3.39 -10.67
N GLY A 124 12.52 -2.81 -11.30
CA GLY A 124 12.01 -3.24 -12.60
C GLY A 124 11.30 -4.60 -12.60
N ARG A 125 10.85 -5.07 -11.44
CA ARG A 125 10.19 -6.37 -11.25
C ARG A 125 8.91 -6.22 -10.46
N VAL A 126 7.99 -7.15 -10.66
CA VAL A 126 6.73 -7.29 -9.91
C VAL A 126 6.69 -8.72 -9.38
N TYR A 127 6.31 -8.88 -8.12
CA TYR A 127 6.06 -10.18 -7.51
C TYR A 127 4.64 -10.21 -6.96
N VAL A 128 3.94 -11.30 -7.24
CA VAL A 128 2.54 -11.53 -6.86
C VAL A 128 2.48 -12.68 -5.89
N LEU A 129 1.80 -12.48 -4.78
CA LEU A 129 1.47 -13.50 -3.79
C LEU A 129 0.10 -14.08 -4.14
N ASN A 130 0.07 -15.38 -4.35
CA ASN A 130 -1.14 -16.16 -4.60
C ASN A 130 -1.43 -17.00 -3.34
N ALA A 131 -2.65 -16.89 -2.81
CA ALA A 131 -3.06 -17.49 -1.54
C ALA A 131 -3.98 -18.71 -1.70
N GLY A 132 -4.07 -19.28 -2.90
CA GLY A 132 -4.85 -20.49 -3.15
C GLY A 132 -4.37 -21.70 -2.35
N THR A 133 -4.89 -22.88 -2.62
CA THR A 133 -4.63 -24.13 -1.87
C THR A 133 -3.14 -24.39 -1.62
N ARG A 134 -2.27 -23.98 -2.53
CA ARG A 134 -0.81 -24.04 -2.37
C ARG A 134 -0.22 -22.64 -2.57
N PRO A 135 -0.10 -21.85 -1.50
CA PRO A 135 0.39 -20.48 -1.59
C PRO A 135 1.75 -20.39 -2.31
N SER A 136 1.88 -19.38 -3.17
CA SER A 136 3.07 -19.20 -4.00
C SER A 136 3.37 -17.75 -4.31
N VAL A 137 4.63 -17.44 -4.61
CA VAL A 137 5.06 -16.15 -5.15
C VAL A 137 5.51 -16.33 -6.59
N VAL A 138 5.05 -15.43 -7.47
CA VAL A 138 5.38 -15.44 -8.90
C VAL A 138 5.96 -14.09 -9.32
N GLY A 139 7.10 -14.12 -10.02
CA GLY A 139 7.81 -12.91 -10.46
C GLY A 139 7.65 -12.59 -11.94
N PHE A 140 7.54 -11.29 -12.22
CA PHE A 140 7.44 -10.72 -13.56
C PHE A 140 8.46 -9.60 -13.74
N ARG A 141 8.96 -9.45 -14.97
CA ARG A 141 9.74 -8.29 -15.41
C ARG A 141 8.80 -7.21 -15.95
N VAL A 142 9.04 -5.98 -15.56
CA VAL A 142 8.35 -4.81 -16.11
C VAL A 142 8.95 -4.50 -17.49
N THR A 143 8.11 -4.38 -18.49
CA THR A 143 8.47 -4.00 -19.87
C THR A 143 7.70 -2.75 -20.29
N GLY A 144 8.02 -2.20 -21.47
CA GLY A 144 7.26 -1.08 -22.05
C GLY A 144 5.77 -1.38 -22.18
N ALA A 145 5.45 -2.61 -22.63
CA ALA A 145 4.08 -3.06 -22.90
C ALA A 145 3.33 -3.61 -21.66
N GLY A 146 4.02 -3.93 -20.57
CA GLY A 146 3.38 -4.54 -19.40
C GLY A 146 4.33 -5.44 -18.61
N LEU A 147 3.93 -6.68 -18.35
CA LEU A 147 4.64 -7.68 -17.57
C LEU A 147 4.96 -8.92 -18.41
N THR A 148 6.16 -9.44 -18.22
CA THR A 148 6.58 -10.74 -18.76
C THR A 148 7.08 -11.63 -17.62
N ARG A 149 6.62 -12.88 -17.56
CA ARG A 149 7.01 -13.83 -16.50
C ARG A 149 8.52 -14.07 -16.49
N ILE A 150 9.11 -14.09 -15.31
CA ILE A 150 10.54 -14.39 -15.14
C ILE A 150 10.71 -15.91 -14.98
N SER A 151 11.57 -16.51 -15.79
CA SER A 151 11.95 -17.91 -15.61
C SER A 151 12.64 -18.13 -14.26
N GLY A 152 12.23 -19.17 -13.52
CA GLY A 152 12.75 -19.45 -12.17
C GLY A 152 12.21 -18.54 -11.05
N ALA A 153 11.28 -17.62 -11.35
CA ALA A 153 10.65 -16.77 -10.35
C ALA A 153 9.26 -17.27 -9.95
N TRP A 154 9.13 -18.54 -9.67
CA TRP A 154 7.95 -19.17 -9.10
C TRP A 154 8.37 -20.08 -7.95
N ARG A 155 7.81 -19.86 -6.78
CA ARG A 155 8.08 -20.67 -5.58
C ARG A 155 6.83 -20.81 -4.74
N HIS A 156 6.60 -22.04 -4.26
CA HIS A 156 5.67 -22.24 -3.14
C HIS A 156 6.25 -21.69 -1.85
N LEU A 157 5.38 -21.24 -0.96
CA LEU A 157 5.73 -21.02 0.44
C LEU A 157 5.98 -22.37 1.14
N THR A 158 6.59 -22.33 2.32
CA THR A 158 7.10 -23.55 2.98
C THR A 158 6.03 -24.51 3.48
N ALA A 159 4.81 -24.03 3.75
CA ALA A 159 3.65 -24.83 4.16
C ALA A 159 2.38 -24.44 3.41
N ALA A 160 1.41 -25.38 3.30
CA ALA A 160 0.18 -25.16 2.55
C ALA A 160 -0.88 -24.37 3.34
N ASP A 161 -0.86 -24.46 4.66
CA ASP A 161 -1.84 -23.90 5.61
C ASP A 161 -1.46 -22.53 6.19
N LYS A 162 -0.64 -21.76 5.47
CA LYS A 162 -0.06 -20.53 6.00
C LYS A 162 -1.00 -19.35 6.08
N ASP A 163 -2.03 -19.29 5.25
CA ASP A 163 -2.91 -18.12 5.10
C ASP A 163 -2.10 -16.82 4.99
N PRO A 164 -1.37 -16.60 3.88
CA PRO A 164 -0.48 -15.45 3.75
C PRO A 164 -1.26 -14.13 3.69
N ALA A 165 -0.62 -13.04 4.16
CA ALA A 165 -1.25 -11.73 4.18
C ALA A 165 -0.62 -10.72 3.21
N GLU A 166 0.70 -10.71 3.08
CA GLU A 166 1.39 -9.72 2.25
C GLU A 166 2.69 -10.25 1.66
N VAL A 167 3.09 -9.72 0.50
CA VAL A 167 4.44 -9.83 -0.04
C VAL A 167 5.00 -8.45 -0.31
N ALA A 168 6.22 -8.16 0.18
CA ALA A 168 6.93 -6.97 -0.22
C ALA A 168 8.41 -7.24 -0.53
N LEU A 169 8.94 -6.44 -1.47
CA LEU A 169 10.35 -6.48 -1.83
C LEU A 169 11.12 -5.54 -0.90
N HIS A 170 12.14 -6.07 -0.24
CA HIS A 170 13.07 -5.25 0.56
C HIS A 170 13.66 -4.11 -0.30
N PRO A 171 13.90 -2.90 0.24
CA PRO A 171 14.43 -1.76 -0.52
C PRO A 171 15.71 -2.05 -1.30
N SER A 172 16.55 -2.98 -0.83
CA SER A 172 17.74 -3.43 -1.57
C SER A 172 17.44 -4.22 -2.87
N GLY A 173 16.18 -4.68 -3.06
CA GLY A 173 15.75 -5.43 -4.23
C GLY A 173 16.19 -6.90 -4.28
N ASN A 174 16.77 -7.44 -3.21
CA ASN A 174 17.38 -8.78 -3.18
C ASN A 174 16.70 -9.80 -2.26
N VAL A 175 15.68 -9.39 -1.49
CA VAL A 175 14.89 -10.26 -0.62
C VAL A 175 13.42 -9.89 -0.72
N LEU A 176 12.54 -10.89 -0.85
CA LEU A 176 11.10 -10.77 -0.61
C LEU A 176 10.80 -11.24 0.81
N VAL A 177 9.85 -10.59 1.44
CA VAL A 177 9.26 -10.99 2.72
C VAL A 177 7.79 -11.34 2.49
N VAL A 178 7.30 -12.37 3.15
CA VAL A 178 5.87 -12.78 3.16
C VAL A 178 5.47 -13.09 4.59
N THR A 179 4.39 -12.46 5.05
CA THR A 179 3.77 -12.78 6.35
C THR A 179 2.72 -13.87 6.20
N ASN A 180 2.63 -14.77 7.18
CA ASN A 180 1.72 -15.90 7.21
C ASN A 180 0.97 -15.93 8.54
N LYS A 181 -0.34 -15.71 8.50
CA LYS A 181 -1.20 -15.51 9.69
C LYS A 181 -1.35 -16.78 10.51
N THR A 182 -1.85 -17.85 9.91
CA THR A 182 -2.20 -19.09 10.62
C THR A 182 -0.98 -19.78 11.22
N SER A 183 0.13 -19.82 10.51
CA SER A 183 1.37 -20.43 11.00
C SER A 183 2.19 -19.52 11.91
N SER A 184 1.81 -18.26 12.10
CA SER A 184 2.60 -17.23 12.82
C SER A 184 4.06 -17.20 12.38
N THR A 185 4.30 -17.18 11.05
CA THR A 185 5.64 -17.17 10.48
C THR A 185 5.82 -16.03 9.47
N ILE A 186 7.08 -15.70 9.23
CA ILE A 186 7.51 -14.78 8.19
C ILE A 186 8.45 -15.55 7.26
N ASP A 187 8.07 -15.66 5.98
CA ASP A 187 8.93 -16.28 4.98
C ASP A 187 9.82 -15.23 4.31
N THR A 188 11.09 -15.58 4.06
CA THR A 188 11.99 -14.78 3.24
C THR A 188 12.42 -15.57 2.00
N LEU A 189 12.47 -14.88 0.84
CA LEU A 189 12.93 -15.47 -0.41
C LEU A 189 14.01 -14.55 -1.02
N ARG A 190 15.22 -15.08 -1.20
CA ARG A 190 16.26 -14.32 -1.90
C ARG A 190 15.91 -14.16 -3.38
N VAL A 191 16.16 -12.96 -3.90
CA VAL A 191 15.95 -12.58 -5.28
C VAL A 191 17.31 -12.50 -5.99
N GLY A 192 17.50 -13.35 -6.96
CA GLY A 192 18.71 -13.36 -7.78
C GLY A 192 18.79 -12.18 -8.74
N LYS A 193 19.99 -11.94 -9.31
CA LYS A 193 20.26 -10.78 -10.20
C LYS A 193 19.27 -10.63 -11.35
N ARG A 194 18.72 -11.74 -11.89
CA ARG A 194 17.70 -11.71 -12.97
C ARG A 194 16.27 -11.80 -12.47
N GLY A 195 16.06 -11.79 -11.14
CA GLY A 195 14.74 -11.84 -10.51
C GLY A 195 14.22 -13.24 -10.22
N ALA A 196 14.99 -14.29 -10.48
CA ALA A 196 14.65 -15.64 -10.06
C ALA A 196 14.62 -15.75 -8.53
N LEU A 197 13.73 -16.60 -7.99
CA LEU A 197 13.53 -16.77 -6.56
C LEU A 197 14.27 -17.99 -6.03
N ALA A 198 14.99 -17.85 -4.92
CA ALA A 198 15.44 -18.97 -4.12
C ALA A 198 14.25 -19.62 -3.39
N ARG A 199 14.50 -20.77 -2.74
CA ARG A 199 13.50 -21.41 -1.87
C ARG A 199 13.15 -20.46 -0.72
N ALA A 200 11.89 -20.50 -0.29
CA ALA A 200 11.43 -19.80 0.89
C ALA A 200 12.11 -20.38 2.15
N VAL A 201 12.49 -19.47 3.06
CA VAL A 201 12.98 -19.82 4.40
C VAL A 201 11.98 -19.24 5.38
N SER A 202 11.43 -20.08 6.25
CA SER A 202 10.43 -19.68 7.23
C SER A 202 11.09 -19.35 8.56
N HIS A 203 10.67 -18.24 9.15
CA HIS A 203 11.10 -17.76 10.46
C HIS A 203 9.89 -17.64 11.38
N PRO A 204 9.93 -18.09 12.65
CA PRO A 204 8.88 -17.80 13.61
C PRO A 204 8.72 -16.27 13.76
N SER A 205 7.49 -15.77 13.78
CA SER A 205 7.22 -14.41 14.18
C SER A 205 7.36 -14.25 15.69
N VAL A 206 7.91 -13.12 16.14
CA VAL A 206 8.01 -12.81 17.57
C VAL A 206 6.64 -12.44 18.13
N GLY A 207 5.86 -11.67 17.36
CA GLY A 207 4.44 -11.40 17.66
C GLY A 207 3.53 -12.47 17.07
N GLY A 208 2.29 -12.52 17.55
CA GLY A 208 1.28 -13.49 17.06
C GLY A 208 0.51 -12.96 15.86
N THR A 209 0.21 -13.85 14.91
CA THR A 209 -0.58 -13.53 13.71
C THR A 209 0.01 -12.35 12.92
N PRO A 210 1.25 -12.47 12.39
CA PRO A 210 1.86 -11.43 11.57
C PRO A 210 1.00 -11.20 10.33
N PHE A 211 0.59 -9.93 10.11
CA PHE A 211 -0.37 -9.59 9.07
C PHE A 211 0.28 -8.68 8.01
N GLY A 212 -0.06 -7.39 8.00
CA GLY A 212 0.54 -6.43 7.10
C GLY A 212 1.91 -5.95 7.60
N PHE A 213 2.71 -5.41 6.71
CA PHE A 213 4.01 -4.86 7.08
C PHE A 213 4.47 -3.77 6.11
N ALA A 214 5.41 -2.94 6.56
CA ALA A 214 6.06 -1.97 5.70
C ALA A 214 7.55 -1.89 5.99
N PHE A 215 8.33 -1.62 4.95
CA PHE A 215 9.74 -1.28 5.09
C PHE A 215 9.93 0.22 5.28
N ALA A 216 10.71 0.61 6.27
CA ALA A 216 11.34 1.91 6.29
C ALA A 216 12.41 2.00 5.18
N GLN A 217 12.76 3.21 4.73
CA GLN A 217 13.82 3.39 3.72
C GLN A 217 15.19 2.84 4.19
N SER A 218 15.43 2.79 5.50
CA SER A 218 16.61 2.17 6.10
C SER A 218 16.68 0.65 5.91
N GLY A 219 15.58 0.01 5.48
CA GLY A 219 15.44 -1.44 5.42
C GLY A 219 14.87 -2.07 6.70
N ALA A 220 14.60 -1.29 7.75
CA ALA A 220 13.87 -1.79 8.91
C ALA A 220 12.46 -2.23 8.49
N LEU A 221 12.04 -3.39 8.95
CA LEU A 221 10.74 -3.98 8.68
C LEU A 221 9.87 -3.81 9.91
N VAL A 222 8.68 -3.21 9.78
CA VAL A 222 7.66 -3.14 10.82
C VAL A 222 6.51 -4.05 10.41
N VAL A 223 6.19 -5.03 11.24
CA VAL A 223 5.12 -6.03 11.02
C VAL A 223 4.03 -5.81 12.05
N SER A 224 2.77 -5.77 11.64
CA SER A 224 1.65 -5.78 12.57
C SER A 224 1.44 -7.19 13.12
N ASP A 225 1.19 -7.27 14.40
CA ASP A 225 0.86 -8.48 15.14
C ASP A 225 -0.63 -8.41 15.53
N ALA A 226 -1.48 -9.08 14.74
CA ALA A 226 -2.93 -8.98 14.93
C ALA A 226 -3.40 -9.62 16.24
N SER A 227 -2.57 -10.43 16.89
CA SER A 227 -2.84 -11.06 18.17
C SER A 227 -1.61 -11.05 19.07
N ILE A 228 -1.66 -10.24 20.10
CA ILE A 228 -0.77 -10.27 21.30
C ILE A 228 -1.73 -10.28 22.50
N PRO A 229 -2.19 -11.45 22.99
CA PRO A 229 -3.18 -11.47 24.06
C PRO A 229 -2.73 -10.69 25.30
N PRO A 230 -3.57 -9.81 25.87
CA PRO A 230 -4.99 -9.61 25.56
C PRO A 230 -5.27 -8.58 24.42
N SER A 231 -4.27 -8.10 23.69
CA SER A 231 -4.44 -7.06 22.66
C SER A 231 -3.76 -7.41 21.34
N SER A 232 -3.30 -6.43 20.60
CA SER A 232 -2.51 -6.52 19.38
C SER A 232 -1.32 -5.56 19.42
N GLY A 233 -0.50 -5.49 18.38
CA GLY A 233 0.65 -4.60 18.37
C GLY A 233 1.47 -4.65 17.10
N ALA A 234 2.76 -4.41 17.23
CA ALA A 234 3.73 -4.51 16.14
C ALA A 234 5.10 -4.98 16.62
N THR A 235 5.83 -5.64 15.74
CA THR A 235 7.22 -6.06 15.93
C THR A 235 8.08 -5.44 14.83
N SER A 236 9.31 -5.04 15.14
CA SER A 236 10.27 -4.62 14.13
C SER A 236 11.40 -5.62 13.95
N TYR A 237 11.90 -5.70 12.71
CA TYR A 237 12.97 -6.62 12.33
C TYR A 237 14.00 -5.95 11.43
N SER A 238 15.23 -6.43 11.49
CA SER A 238 16.21 -6.26 10.43
C SER A 238 16.20 -7.47 9.50
N VAL A 239 16.37 -7.22 8.19
CA VAL A 239 16.40 -8.26 7.15
C VAL A 239 17.75 -8.19 6.48
N SER A 240 18.56 -9.26 6.59
CA SER A 240 19.86 -9.32 5.94
C SER A 240 19.74 -9.62 4.44
N GLY A 241 20.78 -9.34 3.66
CA GLY A 241 20.84 -9.70 2.24
C GLY A 241 20.78 -11.21 1.97
N SER A 242 21.04 -12.05 2.98
CA SER A 242 20.85 -13.51 2.90
C SER A 242 19.41 -13.93 3.20
N GLY A 243 18.55 -13.02 3.66
CA GLY A 243 17.19 -13.30 4.09
C GLY A 243 17.06 -13.71 5.56
N ALA A 244 18.12 -13.60 6.36
CA ALA A 244 18.00 -13.80 7.80
C ALA A 244 17.18 -12.64 8.42
N LEU A 245 16.28 -13.00 9.31
CA LEU A 245 15.38 -12.09 10.01
C LEU A 245 15.77 -12.02 11.50
N THR A 246 15.97 -10.82 12.02
CA THR A 246 16.31 -10.59 13.42
C THR A 246 15.41 -9.54 14.00
N ALA A 247 14.69 -9.83 15.08
CA ALA A 247 13.85 -8.85 15.75
C ALA A 247 14.72 -7.73 16.36
N THR A 248 14.35 -6.49 16.12
CA THR A 248 14.98 -5.28 16.68
C THR A 248 14.17 -4.67 17.80
N SER A 249 12.87 -4.96 17.85
CA SER A 249 12.01 -4.79 19.03
C SER A 249 11.22 -6.06 19.25
N ALA A 250 10.97 -6.42 20.50
CA ALA A 250 9.94 -7.42 20.82
C ALA A 250 8.56 -6.87 20.44
N ALA A 251 7.54 -7.72 20.42
CA ALA A 251 6.17 -7.32 20.14
C ALA A 251 5.74 -6.15 21.06
N VAL A 252 5.54 -4.98 20.47
CA VAL A 252 5.15 -3.75 21.18
C VAL A 252 3.63 -3.66 21.17
N GLU A 253 3.04 -3.92 22.33
CA GLU A 253 1.59 -3.91 22.52
C GLU A 253 1.01 -2.51 22.31
N ASN A 254 -0.16 -2.41 21.67
CA ASN A 254 -0.85 -1.13 21.41
C ASN A 254 -2.14 -0.94 22.21
N HIS A 255 -2.53 -1.93 23.00
CA HIS A 255 -3.78 -1.94 23.78
C HIS A 255 -5.04 -1.82 22.91
N GLN A 256 -4.95 -2.25 21.65
CA GLN A 256 -6.03 -2.28 20.66
C GLN A 256 -6.29 -3.72 20.20
N GLN A 257 -7.28 -3.90 19.33
CA GLN A 257 -7.67 -5.21 18.82
C GLN A 257 -7.43 -5.32 17.32
N ALA A 258 -6.78 -6.41 16.92
CA ALA A 258 -6.54 -6.80 15.53
C ALA A 258 -5.81 -5.70 14.73
N ALA A 259 -4.58 -5.38 15.11
CA ALA A 259 -3.65 -4.57 14.29
C ALA A 259 -3.28 -5.37 13.04
N CYS A 260 -3.75 -4.94 11.86
CA CYS A 260 -3.64 -5.73 10.65
C CYS A 260 -2.81 -5.08 9.54
N TRP A 261 -2.92 -3.79 9.29
CA TRP A 261 -2.20 -3.10 8.21
C TRP A 261 -1.15 -2.17 8.77
N VAL A 262 -0.09 -1.93 7.99
CA VAL A 262 1.04 -1.08 8.40
C VAL A 262 1.37 -0.07 7.31
N ALA A 263 1.54 1.19 7.70
CA ALA A 263 2.14 2.22 6.85
C ALA A 263 3.31 2.91 7.58
N VAL A 264 4.42 3.12 6.87
CA VAL A 264 5.60 3.82 7.41
C VAL A 264 5.75 5.15 6.69
N THR A 265 5.99 6.23 7.45
CA THR A 265 6.24 7.56 6.87
C THR A 265 7.48 7.54 5.98
N PRO A 266 7.53 8.34 4.89
CA PRO A 266 8.72 8.44 4.04
C PRO A 266 9.98 8.90 4.81
N SER A 267 9.80 9.64 5.91
CA SER A 267 10.90 10.02 6.82
C SER A 267 11.46 8.84 7.62
N ALA A 268 10.80 7.67 7.57
CA ALA A 268 11.14 6.48 8.36
C ALA A 268 11.14 6.72 9.89
N ARG A 269 10.38 7.69 10.38
CA ARG A 269 10.34 8.05 11.81
C ARG A 269 9.11 7.53 12.54
N VAL A 270 8.01 7.29 11.79
CA VAL A 270 6.73 6.86 12.37
C VAL A 270 6.16 5.74 11.54
N ALA A 271 5.66 4.71 12.20
CA ALA A 271 4.81 3.68 11.63
C ALA A 271 3.41 3.82 12.21
N PHE A 272 2.40 3.52 11.41
CA PHE A 272 1.02 3.41 11.83
C PHE A 272 0.54 1.97 11.66
N THR A 273 -0.41 1.54 12.51
CA THR A 273 -1.11 0.26 12.34
C THR A 273 -2.61 0.49 12.42
N ALA A 274 -3.34 -0.03 11.43
CA ALA A 274 -4.80 0.03 11.44
C ALA A 274 -5.37 -1.14 12.25
N ASN A 275 -6.16 -0.82 13.27
CA ASN A 275 -6.71 -1.78 14.23
C ASN A 275 -8.16 -2.13 13.86
N THR A 276 -8.35 -3.24 13.15
CA THR A 276 -9.64 -3.64 12.58
C THR A 276 -10.70 -3.88 13.64
N GLY A 277 -10.31 -4.48 14.79
CA GLY A 277 -11.22 -4.80 15.88
C GLY A 277 -11.67 -3.57 16.66
N SER A 278 -10.75 -2.64 16.93
CA SER A 278 -11.03 -1.43 17.73
C SER A 278 -11.58 -0.27 16.91
N GLY A 279 -11.39 -0.25 15.58
CA GLY A 279 -11.77 0.90 14.78
C GLY A 279 -10.86 2.13 15.02
N THR A 280 -9.57 1.91 15.19
CA THR A 280 -8.56 2.93 15.49
C THR A 280 -7.31 2.76 14.62
N VAL A 281 -6.40 3.72 14.70
CA VAL A 281 -5.04 3.65 14.16
C VAL A 281 -4.08 3.92 15.30
N SER A 282 -3.07 3.06 15.49
CA SER A 282 -1.98 3.28 16.44
C SER A 282 -0.77 3.91 15.75
N ALA A 283 0.03 4.65 16.50
CA ALA A 283 1.27 5.25 16.04
C ALA A 283 2.47 4.73 16.85
N TYR A 284 3.56 4.42 16.15
CA TYR A 284 4.83 3.98 16.72
C TYR A 284 5.97 4.85 16.22
N ARG A 285 6.90 5.18 17.10
CA ARG A 285 8.17 5.79 16.75
C ARG A 285 9.12 4.72 16.22
N ILE A 286 9.87 5.06 15.17
CA ILE A 286 10.95 4.22 14.64
C ILE A 286 12.29 4.89 14.98
N GLU A 287 13.14 4.22 15.75
CA GLU A 287 14.48 4.68 16.10
C GLU A 287 15.47 3.51 16.04
N HIS A 288 16.59 3.70 15.32
CA HIS A 288 17.64 2.68 15.15
C HIS A 288 17.13 1.30 14.68
N GLY A 289 16.04 1.30 13.90
CA GLY A 289 15.39 0.07 13.41
C GLY A 289 14.45 -0.61 14.41
N GLY A 290 14.40 -0.15 15.67
CA GLY A 290 13.42 -0.55 16.67
C GLY A 290 12.17 0.32 16.63
N ILE A 291 11.10 -0.14 17.31
CA ILE A 291 9.86 0.63 17.48
C ILE A 291 9.49 0.80 18.94
N SER A 292 8.81 1.89 19.26
CA SER A 292 8.16 2.13 20.56
C SER A 292 6.79 2.76 20.33
N LEU A 293 5.81 2.41 21.16
CA LEU A 293 4.45 2.96 21.06
C LEU A 293 4.47 4.47 21.37
N LEU A 294 3.89 5.27 20.46
CA LEU A 294 3.62 6.69 20.68
C LEU A 294 2.20 6.90 21.21
N ASP A 295 1.23 6.27 20.56
CA ASP A 295 -0.18 6.37 20.92
C ASP A 295 -0.93 5.13 20.37
N GLY A 296 -1.59 4.41 21.25
CA GLY A 296 -2.39 3.23 20.88
C GLY A 296 -3.64 3.57 20.07
N ALA A 297 -4.16 4.79 20.16
CA ALA A 297 -5.37 5.25 19.48
C ALA A 297 -5.18 6.62 18.83
N ALA A 298 -4.03 6.85 18.19
CA ALA A 298 -3.66 8.10 17.53
C ALA A 298 -4.73 8.62 16.53
N GLY A 299 -5.47 7.71 15.89
CA GLY A 299 -6.56 8.03 14.99
C GLY A 299 -7.82 7.22 15.31
N ASP A 300 -8.95 7.89 15.56
CA ASP A 300 -10.26 7.25 15.63
C ASP A 300 -10.85 7.09 14.23
N THR A 301 -11.21 5.88 13.81
CA THR A 301 -11.88 5.61 12.54
C THR A 301 -13.37 5.39 12.70
N GLY A 302 -13.84 5.25 13.93
CA GLY A 302 -15.24 5.11 14.31
C GLY A 302 -15.66 3.66 14.57
N ALA A 303 -16.67 3.50 15.40
CA ALA A 303 -17.22 2.20 15.75
C ALA A 303 -17.68 1.44 14.49
N GLY A 304 -17.37 0.15 14.41
CA GLY A 304 -17.74 -0.72 13.29
C GLY A 304 -17.06 -0.40 11.96
N SER A 305 -16.09 0.51 11.95
CA SER A 305 -15.39 0.95 10.72
C SER A 305 -14.56 -0.16 10.06
N LYS A 306 -14.03 -1.09 10.86
CA LYS A 306 -13.20 -2.21 10.41
C LYS A 306 -12.14 -1.74 9.40
N PRO A 307 -11.14 -0.96 9.84
CA PRO A 307 -10.02 -0.55 8.96
C PRO A 307 -9.47 -1.76 8.20
N ALA A 308 -9.28 -1.62 6.91
CA ALA A 308 -8.99 -2.73 5.98
C ALA A 308 -7.85 -2.46 5.00
N ASP A 309 -7.23 -1.34 5.04
CA ASP A 309 -5.93 -0.98 4.44
C ASP A 309 -5.57 0.47 4.79
N GLU A 310 -4.30 0.82 4.68
CA GLU A 310 -3.83 2.19 4.89
C GLU A 310 -2.65 2.56 3.99
N ALA A 311 -2.55 3.84 3.63
CA ALA A 311 -1.46 4.35 2.80
C ALA A 311 -1.16 5.82 3.11
N ILE A 312 0.13 6.17 3.09
CA ILE A 312 0.62 7.53 3.35
C ILE A 312 1.00 8.21 2.03
N THR A 313 0.74 9.51 1.93
CA THR A 313 1.20 10.33 0.80
C THR A 313 2.72 10.30 0.65
N PRO A 314 3.26 10.50 -0.56
CA PRO A 314 4.72 10.58 -0.76
C PRO A 314 5.41 11.70 0.04
N ARG A 315 4.67 12.74 0.46
CA ARG A 315 5.19 13.81 1.35
C ARG A 315 5.19 13.41 2.82
N GLY A 316 4.44 12.36 3.20
CA GLY A 316 4.30 11.96 4.58
C GLY A 316 3.35 12.83 5.41
N ASP A 317 2.51 13.61 4.76
CA ASP A 317 1.64 14.60 5.38
C ASP A 317 0.19 14.13 5.61
N VAL A 318 -0.26 13.09 4.89
CA VAL A 318 -1.61 12.54 5.03
C VAL A 318 -1.58 11.01 5.02
N LEU A 319 -2.28 10.42 5.98
CA LEU A 319 -2.61 9.00 6.03
C LEU A 319 -4.06 8.81 5.56
N TYR A 320 -4.27 7.91 4.60
CA TYR A 320 -5.59 7.44 4.21
C TYR A 320 -5.82 6.05 4.76
N VAL A 321 -7.04 5.79 5.25
CA VAL A 321 -7.46 4.51 5.79
C VAL A 321 -8.73 4.05 5.08
N LEU A 322 -8.72 2.83 4.55
CA LEU A 322 -9.89 2.17 3.98
C LEU A 322 -10.72 1.57 5.11
N LEU A 323 -11.96 1.98 5.24
CA LEU A 323 -12.90 1.54 6.26
C LEU A 323 -13.85 0.50 5.65
N GLY A 324 -13.45 -0.77 5.70
CA GLY A 324 -14.19 -1.88 5.07
C GLY A 324 -15.60 -2.07 5.61
N GLY A 325 -15.80 -1.84 6.91
CA GLY A 325 -17.12 -1.95 7.55
C GLY A 325 -18.09 -0.83 7.18
N LEU A 326 -17.58 0.33 6.76
CA LEU A 326 -18.41 1.50 6.43
C LEU A 326 -18.42 1.83 4.93
N GLY A 327 -17.63 1.13 4.10
CA GLY A 327 -17.47 1.45 2.69
C GLY A 327 -16.96 2.89 2.46
N ARG A 328 -15.92 3.31 3.19
CA ARG A 328 -15.40 4.68 3.18
C ARG A 328 -13.88 4.72 3.14
N LEU A 329 -13.33 5.84 2.68
CA LEU A 329 -11.96 6.27 2.98
C LEU A 329 -12.01 7.40 4.00
N LYS A 330 -11.14 7.34 5.01
CA LYS A 330 -10.90 8.41 5.98
C LYS A 330 -9.49 8.93 5.83
N ALA A 331 -9.33 10.25 5.88
CA ALA A 331 -8.06 10.94 5.78
C ALA A 331 -7.68 11.55 7.12
N PHE A 332 -6.38 11.45 7.46
CA PHE A 332 -5.79 12.11 8.62
C PHE A 332 -4.56 12.89 8.20
N ARG A 333 -4.41 14.14 8.65
CA ARG A 333 -3.14 14.84 8.60
C ARG A 333 -2.19 14.28 9.65
N ILE A 334 -0.96 14.06 9.24
CA ILE A 334 0.09 13.55 10.12
C ILE A 334 0.84 14.74 10.70
N GLY A 335 0.78 14.92 12.03
CA GLY A 335 1.57 15.90 12.77
C GLY A 335 3.02 15.46 12.92
N THR A 336 3.89 16.39 13.33
CA THR A 336 5.34 16.16 13.46
C THR A 336 5.71 15.06 14.46
N SER A 337 4.86 14.83 15.46
CA SER A 337 5.00 13.79 16.49
C SER A 337 4.34 12.46 16.13
N GLY A 338 3.73 12.35 14.95
CA GLY A 338 2.91 11.19 14.56
C GLY A 338 1.44 11.28 14.99
N ALA A 339 1.00 12.39 15.60
CA ALA A 339 -0.40 12.63 15.90
C ALA A 339 -1.26 12.69 14.63
N LEU A 340 -2.46 12.13 14.67
CA LEU A 340 -3.39 12.08 13.55
C LEU A 340 -4.56 13.05 13.76
N HIS A 341 -4.75 13.97 12.80
CA HIS A 341 -5.84 14.94 12.81
C HIS A 341 -6.79 14.66 11.66
N HIS A 342 -8.08 14.45 11.94
CA HIS A 342 -9.09 14.20 10.91
C HIS A 342 -9.06 15.27 9.81
N ALA A 343 -8.97 14.82 8.55
CA ALA A 343 -8.86 15.68 7.37
C ALA A 343 -9.99 15.47 6.33
N GLY A 344 -10.95 14.63 6.64
CA GLY A 344 -12.09 14.37 5.76
C GLY A 344 -12.38 12.88 5.55
N SER A 345 -13.51 12.60 4.92
CA SER A 345 -13.86 11.22 4.52
C SER A 345 -14.74 11.22 3.28
N VAL A 346 -14.62 10.16 2.47
CA VAL A 346 -15.52 9.91 1.33
C VAL A 346 -16.11 8.52 1.45
N GLY A 347 -17.36 8.37 1.05
CA GLY A 347 -18.13 7.14 1.14
C GLY A 347 -18.50 6.52 -0.19
N SER A 348 -19.46 5.59 -0.13
CA SER A 348 -20.02 4.86 -1.27
C SER A 348 -19.00 3.95 -1.99
N LEU A 349 -18.07 3.37 -1.21
CA LEU A 349 -17.24 2.28 -1.71
C LEU A 349 -18.00 0.96 -1.63
N PRO A 350 -17.78 0.04 -2.59
CA PRO A 350 -18.36 -1.30 -2.54
C PRO A 350 -17.93 -2.06 -1.27
N ALA A 351 -18.82 -2.91 -0.75
CA ALA A 351 -18.45 -3.89 0.26
C ALA A 351 -17.36 -4.82 -0.28
N GLY A 352 -16.39 -5.21 0.56
CA GLY A 352 -15.28 -6.07 0.14
C GLY A 352 -14.14 -5.33 -0.56
N GLY A 353 -14.19 -3.99 -0.64
CA GLY A 353 -13.08 -3.19 -1.16
C GLY A 353 -11.75 -3.55 -0.48
N SER A 354 -10.66 -3.61 -1.23
CA SER A 354 -9.34 -4.05 -0.76
C SER A 354 -8.24 -3.28 -1.47
N GLY A 355 -7.10 -3.13 -0.82
CA GLY A 355 -5.96 -2.43 -1.39
C GLY A 355 -6.11 -0.90 -1.35
N LEU A 356 -5.04 -0.21 -0.99
CA LEU A 356 -4.97 1.24 -0.98
C LEU A 356 -3.60 1.71 -1.48
N ALA A 357 -3.59 2.64 -2.42
CA ALA A 357 -2.37 3.25 -2.92
C ALA A 357 -2.56 4.75 -3.11
N VAL A 358 -1.52 5.53 -2.80
CA VAL A 358 -1.56 6.99 -2.81
C VAL A 358 -0.40 7.55 -3.64
N ARG A 359 -0.73 8.57 -4.43
CA ARG A 359 0.23 9.31 -5.26
C ARG A 359 0.25 10.79 -4.89
#